data_2ecc90f8e0da01b0d15911d36962b6bf
#
_entry.id   2ecc90f8e0da01b0d15911d36962b6bf
#
_cell.length_a   1.000
_cell.length_b   1.000
_cell.length_c   1.000
_cell.angle_alpha   90.00
_cell.angle_beta   90.00
_cell.angle_gamma   90.00
#
_symmetry.space_group_name_H-M   'P 1'
#
loop_
_entity.id
_entity.type
_entity.pdbx_description
1 polymer ?
#
loop_
_entity_poly.entity_id
_entity_poly.type
_entity_poly.pdbx_seq_one_letter_code
_entity_poly.pdbx_strand_id
1 'polypeptide(L)'
;MKHTNGLRVFLLLTVLLGASTLRGQWIIEGFETMLTDSGQVLNGSMGEKDIVLHPKGPFVSHMPVLWDTSFGGYWAAGWAVSRKLDGSVGASDFSKHLYCAKPGHGSEKNAKGKYNGKAYAIGMNGSFILSEARSSSGILGFKIANTTFAYNSMKSGDAFAKKFGGATGADADSFVLKISAFHKGQFLFSKRVILADFRFADNSKDYILDSWAIVDLSWPQNEVSPRDSFVFELMSSDNGQFGMNTPGFFAIDEVIAAHWEGVNSVNVISAKAYPNPADDKVVIETAGRMMGLTVTNALGSVIYESHNDLGRVHEINTSHWLSGVYQVSAALAGGEARTVIVKR
;
A
#
# COMPACT_ATOMS: atom_id res chain seq x y z
N MET A 1 6.28 5.58 40.97
CA MET A 1 6.60 4.49 40.05
C MET A 1 6.47 5.04 38.61
N LYS A 2 7.58 5.15 37.89
CA LYS A 2 7.61 5.72 36.54
C LYS A 2 7.24 4.62 35.55
N HIS A 3 6.13 4.75 34.84
CA HIS A 3 5.80 3.88 33.72
C HIS A 3 6.57 4.39 32.47
N THR A 4 7.56 3.64 32.09
CA THR A 4 8.28 3.81 30.83
C THR A 4 7.42 3.22 29.71
N ASN A 5 6.87 4.08 28.86
CA ASN A 5 6.26 3.67 27.59
C ASN A 5 7.35 3.19 26.64
N GLY A 6 7.44 1.88 26.46
CA GLY A 6 8.38 1.25 25.55
C GLY A 6 8.02 1.55 24.09
N LEU A 7 8.84 2.38 23.48
CA LEU A 7 8.91 2.59 22.05
C LEU A 7 9.25 1.26 21.38
N ARG A 8 8.28 0.58 20.78
CA ARG A 8 8.54 -0.59 19.94
C ARG A 8 9.15 -0.13 18.63
N VAL A 9 10.46 -0.02 18.62
CA VAL A 9 11.25 0.04 17.40
C VAL A 9 11.05 -1.30 16.68
N PHE A 10 10.52 -1.28 15.47
CA PHE A 10 10.50 -2.45 14.59
C PHE A 10 11.94 -2.77 14.18
N LEU A 11 12.58 -3.63 14.96
CA LEU A 11 13.82 -4.26 14.60
C LEU A 11 13.48 -5.36 13.59
N LEU A 12 13.74 -5.10 12.31
CA LEU A 12 13.65 -6.11 11.26
C LEU A 12 14.75 -7.13 11.52
N LEU A 13 14.39 -8.26 12.11
CA LEU A 13 15.27 -9.38 12.32
C LEU A 13 15.50 -10.06 10.95
N THR A 14 16.65 -9.85 10.35
CA THR A 14 17.12 -10.58 9.17
C THR A 14 17.39 -12.01 9.54
N VAL A 15 16.44 -12.91 9.30
CA VAL A 15 16.69 -14.35 9.29
C VAL A 15 17.27 -14.71 7.94
N LEU A 16 18.57 -14.87 7.88
CA LEU A 16 19.28 -15.50 6.77
C LEU A 16 18.98 -17.00 6.79
N LEU A 17 18.03 -17.43 5.97
CA LEU A 17 17.93 -18.82 5.52
C LEU A 17 17.82 -18.78 4.00
N GLY A 18 18.74 -19.48 3.33
CA GLY A 18 18.91 -19.49 1.89
C GLY A 18 17.64 -19.90 1.14
N ALA A 19 16.98 -18.89 0.61
CA ALA A 19 15.97 -18.97 -0.45
C ALA A 19 16.12 -17.67 -1.23
N SER A 20 16.01 -17.76 -2.54
CA SER A 20 16.01 -16.65 -3.49
C SER A 20 15.46 -15.37 -2.88
N THR A 21 16.29 -14.35 -2.73
CA THR A 21 15.94 -13.08 -2.12
C THR A 21 14.86 -12.40 -2.97
N LEU A 22 13.61 -12.53 -2.55
CA LEU A 22 12.54 -11.61 -2.95
C LEU A 22 12.96 -10.22 -2.47
N ARG A 23 13.52 -9.41 -3.36
CA ARG A 23 13.81 -8.00 -3.07
C ARG A 23 12.51 -7.23 -3.21
N GLY A 24 11.79 -7.04 -2.11
CA GLY A 24 10.69 -6.07 -2.05
C GLY A 24 11.27 -4.66 -2.05
N GLN A 25 10.89 -3.83 -3.00
CA GLN A 25 11.18 -2.41 -2.98
C GLN A 25 10.03 -1.70 -2.25
N TRP A 26 10.37 -0.98 -1.19
CA TRP A 26 9.44 -0.12 -0.46
C TRP A 26 9.53 1.28 -1.03
N ILE A 27 8.38 1.88 -1.29
CA ILE A 27 8.27 3.23 -1.81
C ILE A 27 7.37 4.01 -0.86
N ILE A 28 7.81 5.20 -0.46
CA ILE A 28 7.04 6.11 0.40
C ILE A 28 6.78 7.38 -0.41
N GLU A 29 5.52 7.77 -0.52
CA GLU A 29 5.10 9.00 -1.17
C GLU A 29 4.57 10.00 -0.14
N GLY A 30 5.19 11.17 -0.07
CA GLY A 30 4.90 12.22 0.90
C GLY A 30 4.25 13.46 0.33
N PHE A 31 3.76 13.47 -0.90
CA PHE A 31 3.09 14.57 -1.59
C PHE A 31 3.92 15.86 -1.80
N GLU A 32 5.16 15.93 -1.33
CA GLU A 32 5.99 17.15 -1.35
C GLU A 32 6.25 17.68 -2.76
N THR A 33 6.30 16.81 -3.76
CA THR A 33 6.62 17.15 -5.15
C THR A 33 5.39 17.49 -6.00
N MET A 34 4.18 17.38 -5.45
CA MET A 34 2.94 17.50 -6.23
C MET A 34 2.44 18.92 -6.37
N LEU A 35 2.90 19.83 -5.50
CA LEU A 35 2.53 21.24 -5.55
C LEU A 35 3.68 22.07 -6.13
N THR A 36 3.35 22.95 -7.08
CA THR A 36 4.28 23.96 -7.57
C THR A 36 4.57 25.02 -6.49
N ASP A 37 5.67 25.74 -6.59
CA ASP A 37 6.14 26.68 -5.56
C ASP A 37 5.14 27.77 -5.17
N SER A 38 4.22 28.15 -6.06
CA SER A 38 3.19 29.14 -5.80
C SER A 38 1.87 28.57 -5.30
N GLY A 39 1.64 27.25 -5.44
CA GLY A 39 0.38 26.62 -5.08
C GLY A 39 0.35 26.17 -3.62
N GLN A 40 -0.73 26.50 -2.90
CA GLN A 40 -0.98 26.01 -1.54
C GLN A 40 -1.84 24.77 -1.52
N VAL A 41 -2.66 24.58 -2.55
CA VAL A 41 -3.64 23.50 -2.65
C VAL A 41 -3.83 23.07 -4.11
N LEU A 42 -3.83 21.77 -4.35
CA LEU A 42 -4.27 21.13 -5.57
C LEU A 42 -5.62 20.47 -5.26
N ASN A 43 -6.70 20.93 -5.88
CA ASN A 43 -8.08 20.48 -5.58
C ASN A 43 -8.98 20.41 -6.82
N GLY A 44 -8.39 20.44 -8.02
CA GLY A 44 -9.11 20.43 -9.29
C GLY A 44 -9.46 21.81 -9.85
N SER A 45 -9.26 22.89 -9.09
CA SER A 45 -9.59 24.26 -9.53
C SER A 45 -8.79 24.74 -10.75
N MET A 46 -7.64 24.14 -10.99
CA MET A 46 -6.77 24.43 -12.14
C MET A 46 -6.92 23.39 -13.26
N GLY A 47 -7.94 22.51 -13.17
CA GLY A 47 -8.23 21.48 -14.15
C GLY A 47 -7.66 20.10 -13.85
N GLU A 48 -7.02 19.93 -12.70
CA GLU A 48 -6.54 18.60 -12.27
C GLU A 48 -7.74 17.68 -12.01
N LYS A 49 -7.65 16.45 -12.51
CA LYS A 49 -8.68 15.42 -12.32
C LYS A 49 -8.18 14.24 -11.50
N ASP A 50 -6.89 14.18 -11.27
CA ASP A 50 -6.24 13.06 -10.64
C ASP A 50 -4.92 13.46 -9.98
N ILE A 51 -4.62 12.85 -8.84
CA ILE A 51 -3.33 12.91 -8.15
C ILE A 51 -2.68 11.56 -8.37
N VAL A 52 -1.52 11.53 -9.04
CA VAL A 52 -0.83 10.29 -9.38
C VAL A 52 0.31 10.06 -8.42
N LEU A 53 0.23 8.99 -7.65
CA LEU A 53 1.31 8.52 -6.78
C LEU A 53 2.26 7.63 -7.58
N HIS A 54 3.56 7.80 -7.35
CA HIS A 54 4.63 6.99 -7.96
C HIS A 54 4.59 6.92 -9.50
N PRO A 55 4.47 8.04 -10.23
CA PRO A 55 4.23 8.03 -11.68
C PRO A 55 5.38 7.39 -12.49
N LYS A 56 6.57 7.25 -11.89
CA LYS A 56 7.75 6.61 -12.50
C LYS A 56 8.07 5.24 -11.90
N GLY A 57 7.25 4.79 -10.96
CA GLY A 57 7.46 3.53 -10.25
C GLY A 57 6.82 2.34 -10.97
N PRO A 58 7.15 1.13 -10.52
CA PRO A 58 6.49 -0.09 -10.99
C PRO A 58 5.04 -0.21 -10.51
N PHE A 59 4.58 0.72 -9.71
CA PHE A 59 3.28 0.76 -9.08
C PHE A 59 2.74 2.19 -9.12
N VAL A 60 1.72 2.41 -9.92
CA VAL A 60 1.06 3.70 -10.07
C VAL A 60 -0.28 3.65 -9.34
N SER A 61 -0.57 4.66 -8.54
CA SER A 61 -1.87 4.82 -7.91
C SER A 61 -2.49 6.15 -8.27
N HIS A 62 -3.79 6.14 -8.45
CA HIS A 62 -4.63 7.26 -8.84
C HIS A 62 -5.55 7.66 -7.70
N MET A 63 -5.54 8.93 -7.35
CA MET A 63 -6.40 9.56 -6.35
C MET A 63 -7.25 10.61 -7.05
N PRO A 64 -8.48 10.28 -7.47
CA PRO A 64 -9.31 11.17 -8.26
C PRO A 64 -9.67 12.46 -7.53
N VAL A 65 -9.70 13.56 -8.29
CA VAL A 65 -10.10 14.91 -7.85
C VAL A 65 -11.32 15.32 -8.65
N LEU A 66 -12.37 15.77 -7.96
CA LEU A 66 -13.56 16.30 -8.62
C LEU A 66 -13.77 17.76 -8.23
N TRP A 67 -13.68 18.63 -9.23
CA TRP A 67 -14.03 20.04 -9.12
C TRP A 67 -15.37 20.28 -9.81
N ASP A 68 -16.34 20.84 -9.09
CA ASP A 68 -17.61 21.28 -9.63
C ASP A 68 -17.53 22.77 -9.95
N THR A 69 -17.89 23.15 -11.17
CA THR A 69 -17.84 24.54 -11.65
C THR A 69 -19.08 25.35 -11.28
N SER A 70 -20.11 24.71 -10.70
CA SER A 70 -21.32 25.39 -10.24
C SER A 70 -21.00 26.36 -9.11
N PHE A 71 -21.80 27.39 -8.97
CA PHE A 71 -21.72 28.38 -7.87
C PHE A 71 -20.34 29.04 -7.68
N GLY A 72 -19.57 29.18 -8.77
CA GLY A 72 -18.23 29.76 -8.73
C GLY A 72 -17.10 28.76 -8.54
N GLY A 73 -17.43 27.51 -8.44
CA GLY A 73 -16.49 26.38 -8.36
C GLY A 73 -16.13 25.96 -6.94
N TYR A 74 -16.15 24.66 -6.68
CA TYR A 74 -15.75 24.07 -5.41
C TYR A 74 -15.24 22.64 -5.58
N TRP A 75 -14.43 22.18 -4.65
CA TRP A 75 -14.01 20.80 -4.58
C TRP A 75 -15.17 19.93 -4.08
N ALA A 76 -15.69 19.08 -4.95
CA ALA A 76 -16.94 18.36 -4.76
C ALA A 76 -16.77 16.94 -4.24
N ALA A 77 -15.63 16.28 -4.56
CA ALA A 77 -15.34 14.93 -4.12
C ALA A 77 -13.87 14.54 -4.33
N GLY A 78 -13.49 13.39 -3.80
CA GLY A 78 -12.19 12.78 -3.98
C GLY A 78 -11.12 13.40 -3.10
N TRP A 79 -9.96 13.67 -3.69
CA TRP A 79 -8.76 14.07 -2.97
C TRP A 79 -8.33 15.50 -3.31
N ALA A 80 -7.60 16.10 -2.38
CA ALA A 80 -6.85 17.33 -2.59
C ALA A 80 -5.45 17.18 -1.97
N VAL A 81 -4.43 17.85 -2.52
CA VAL A 81 -3.12 17.99 -1.87
C VAL A 81 -3.01 19.37 -1.30
N SER A 82 -2.46 19.50 -0.11
CA SER A 82 -2.33 20.78 0.61
C SER A 82 -0.95 20.95 1.23
N ARG A 83 -0.48 22.21 1.25
CA ARG A 83 0.67 22.71 2.04
C ARG A 83 0.26 23.68 3.13
N LYS A 84 -1.03 23.84 3.39
CA LYS A 84 -1.50 24.75 4.44
C LYS A 84 -1.07 24.23 5.81
N LEU A 85 -0.38 25.06 6.56
CA LEU A 85 0.21 24.73 7.85
C LEU A 85 -0.49 25.49 8.97
N ASP A 86 -1.78 25.30 9.13
CA ASP A 86 -2.54 25.99 10.15
C ASP A 86 -3.37 25.03 10.99
N GLY A 87 -2.85 24.64 12.12
CA GLY A 87 -3.54 23.82 13.12
C GLY A 87 -4.26 24.64 14.21
N SER A 88 -4.14 25.98 14.18
CA SER A 88 -4.56 26.87 15.28
C SER A 88 -5.95 27.47 15.12
N VAL A 89 -6.61 27.24 14.01
CA VAL A 89 -7.71 28.09 13.57
C VAL A 89 -9.01 27.80 14.29
N GLY A 90 -9.73 28.85 14.68
CA GLY A 90 -11.07 28.77 15.27
C GLY A 90 -12.14 28.37 14.24
N ALA A 91 -13.27 27.86 14.71
CA ALA A 91 -14.30 27.17 13.93
C ALA A 91 -15.02 28.02 12.84
N SER A 92 -14.67 29.29 12.66
CA SER A 92 -15.48 30.20 11.84
C SER A 92 -15.01 30.38 10.38
N ASP A 93 -13.89 29.81 9.97
CA ASP A 93 -13.37 30.01 8.60
C ASP A 93 -13.19 28.68 7.86
N PHE A 94 -14.31 28.19 7.33
CA PHE A 94 -14.38 26.95 6.56
C PHE A 94 -13.32 26.87 5.45
N SER A 95 -13.07 27.95 4.74
CA SER A 95 -12.14 27.96 3.62
C SER A 95 -10.69 27.74 4.01
N LYS A 96 -10.34 28.12 5.25
CA LYS A 96 -8.98 27.90 5.79
C LYS A 96 -8.80 26.51 6.39
N HIS A 97 -9.85 25.98 7.00
CA HIS A 97 -9.80 24.72 7.75
C HIS A 97 -9.88 23.48 6.89
N LEU A 98 -10.62 23.56 5.78
CA LEU A 98 -10.91 22.43 4.90
C LEU A 98 -9.64 21.72 4.43
N TYR A 99 -8.61 22.51 4.13
CA TYR A 99 -7.35 22.00 3.59
C TYR A 99 -6.20 21.94 4.61
N CYS A 100 -6.50 21.98 5.90
CA CYS A 100 -5.48 21.93 6.95
C CYS A 100 -5.55 20.62 7.72
N ALA A 101 -4.42 19.93 7.87
CA ALA A 101 -4.30 18.83 8.82
C ALA A 101 -4.16 19.36 10.26
N LYS A 102 -4.79 18.70 11.23
CA LYS A 102 -4.76 19.14 12.65
C LYS A 102 -3.35 19.24 13.24
N PRO A 103 -2.39 18.37 12.91
CA PRO A 103 -1.01 18.57 13.38
C PRO A 103 -0.36 19.88 12.91
N GLY A 104 -0.93 20.55 11.90
CA GLY A 104 -0.44 21.81 11.37
C GLY A 104 0.83 21.70 10.52
N HIS A 105 1.14 20.51 10.03
CA HIS A 105 2.31 20.20 9.18
C HIS A 105 2.14 18.82 8.56
N GLY A 106 2.91 18.49 7.52
CA GLY A 106 3.05 17.15 6.99
C GLY A 106 3.75 16.18 7.97
N SER A 107 3.67 14.92 7.70
CA SER A 107 4.14 13.87 8.62
C SER A 107 5.60 13.49 8.43
N GLU A 108 6.24 13.95 7.35
CA GLU A 108 7.64 13.68 7.07
C GLU A 108 8.55 14.21 8.18
N LYS A 109 9.54 13.41 8.56
CA LYS A 109 10.53 13.78 9.56
C LYS A 109 11.92 13.79 8.94
N ASN A 110 12.72 14.78 9.31
CA ASN A 110 14.13 14.81 8.95
C ASN A 110 14.96 13.78 9.74
N ALA A 111 16.24 13.63 9.41
CA ALA A 111 17.16 12.71 10.08
C ALA A 111 17.28 12.92 11.62
N LYS A 112 16.88 14.08 12.13
CA LYS A 112 16.86 14.41 13.58
C LYS A 112 15.51 14.11 14.23
N GLY A 113 14.56 13.50 13.49
CA GLY A 113 13.22 13.16 13.96
C GLY A 113 12.26 14.35 14.10
N LYS A 114 12.64 15.56 13.64
CA LYS A 114 11.76 16.73 13.61
C LYS A 114 10.91 16.69 12.33
N TYR A 115 9.63 17.05 12.47
CA TYR A 115 8.75 17.23 11.32
C TYR A 115 9.26 18.36 10.43
N ASN A 116 9.40 18.10 9.14
CA ASN A 116 9.76 19.06 8.10
C ASN A 116 8.89 18.95 6.85
N GLY A 117 8.06 17.92 6.75
CA GLY A 117 7.04 17.78 5.72
C GLY A 117 6.01 18.89 5.79
N LYS A 118 5.61 19.39 4.62
CA LYS A 118 4.62 20.47 4.48
C LYS A 118 3.38 19.98 3.75
N ALA A 119 3.56 19.09 2.75
CA ALA A 119 2.48 18.60 1.92
C ALA A 119 1.86 17.31 2.50
N TYR A 120 0.59 17.14 2.24
CA TYR A 120 -0.21 15.98 2.60
C TYR A 120 -1.48 15.96 1.75
N ALA A 121 -2.15 14.82 1.66
CA ALA A 121 -3.44 14.74 0.99
C ALA A 121 -4.61 14.86 1.97
N ILE A 122 -5.68 15.50 1.52
CA ILE A 122 -6.98 15.54 2.19
C ILE A 122 -7.95 14.68 1.41
N GLY A 123 -8.56 13.71 2.08
CA GLY A 123 -9.64 12.88 1.54
C GLY A 123 -11.00 13.36 2.02
N MET A 124 -11.98 13.36 1.13
CA MET A 124 -13.39 13.54 1.46
C MET A 124 -14.03 12.17 1.71
N ASN A 125 -15.09 12.12 2.50
CA ASN A 125 -15.88 10.90 2.71
C ASN A 125 -16.30 10.28 1.36
N GLY A 126 -16.08 8.98 1.19
CA GLY A 126 -16.32 8.27 -0.07
C GLY A 126 -15.18 8.35 -1.09
N SER A 127 -14.04 8.98 -0.75
CA SER A 127 -12.85 8.98 -1.60
C SER A 127 -12.32 7.56 -1.83
N PHE A 128 -11.63 7.37 -2.94
CA PHE A 128 -11.01 6.08 -3.26
C PHE A 128 -9.62 6.27 -3.88
N ILE A 129 -8.81 5.23 -3.79
CA ILE A 129 -7.52 5.12 -4.49
C ILE A 129 -7.64 3.93 -5.43
N LEU A 130 -7.30 4.13 -6.70
CA LEU A 130 -7.16 3.07 -7.69
C LEU A 130 -5.68 2.82 -7.95
N SER A 131 -5.28 1.57 -7.97
CA SER A 131 -3.90 1.20 -8.23
C SER A 131 -3.82 0.34 -9.48
N GLU A 132 -2.87 0.62 -10.35
CA GLU A 132 -2.51 -0.30 -11.43
C GLU A 132 -1.79 -1.50 -10.82
N ALA A 133 -2.56 -2.35 -10.14
CA ALA A 133 -2.02 -3.50 -9.42
C ALA A 133 -1.47 -4.53 -10.41
N ARG A 134 -0.17 -4.56 -10.56
CA ARG A 134 0.52 -5.75 -11.05
C ARG A 134 0.51 -6.78 -9.92
N SER A 135 0.58 -8.05 -10.26
CA SER A 135 0.32 -9.21 -9.38
C SER A 135 1.10 -9.26 -8.05
N SER A 136 1.95 -8.31 -7.77
CA SER A 136 2.86 -8.31 -6.63
C SER A 136 3.08 -6.93 -5.98
N SER A 137 2.17 -5.98 -6.18
CA SER A 137 2.32 -4.62 -5.63
C SER A 137 1.05 -4.15 -4.94
N GLY A 138 1.17 -3.26 -3.98
CA GLY A 138 0.02 -2.70 -3.29
C GLY A 138 0.40 -1.68 -2.22
N ILE A 139 -0.57 -0.85 -1.83
CA ILE A 139 -0.45 0.03 -0.68
C ILE A 139 -0.46 -0.82 0.58
N LEU A 140 0.54 -0.64 1.43
CA LEU A 140 0.70 -1.34 2.71
C LEU A 140 0.26 -0.49 3.90
N GLY A 141 0.16 0.82 3.72
CA GLY A 141 -0.21 1.72 4.80
C GLY A 141 0.04 3.18 4.46
N PHE A 142 -0.26 4.02 5.40
CA PHE A 142 -0.02 5.46 5.35
C PHE A 142 -0.10 6.05 6.76
N LYS A 143 0.21 7.32 6.91
CA LYS A 143 -0.11 8.07 8.13
C LYS A 143 -1.42 8.81 7.95
N ILE A 144 -2.19 8.92 9.05
CA ILE A 144 -3.49 9.59 9.07
C ILE A 144 -3.56 10.62 10.19
N ALA A 145 -4.30 11.68 9.96
CA ALA A 145 -4.68 12.67 10.96
C ALA A 145 -6.10 13.19 10.70
N ASN A 146 -6.71 13.81 11.70
CA ASN A 146 -7.88 14.64 11.47
C ASN A 146 -7.51 15.89 10.67
N THR A 147 -8.43 16.41 9.86
CA THR A 147 -8.34 17.79 9.40
C THR A 147 -8.60 18.74 10.56
N THR A 148 -8.08 19.96 10.49
CA THR A 148 -8.34 21.01 11.48
C THR A 148 -9.83 21.29 11.59
N PHE A 149 -10.56 21.22 10.48
CA PHE A 149 -12.01 21.41 10.46
C PHE A 149 -12.75 20.32 11.25
N ALA A 150 -12.54 19.05 10.94
CA ALA A 150 -13.19 17.95 11.65
C ALA A 150 -12.82 17.94 13.16
N TYR A 151 -11.53 18.18 13.47
CA TYR A 151 -11.07 18.25 14.85
C TYR A 151 -11.79 19.34 15.65
N ASN A 152 -11.84 20.59 15.13
CA ASN A 152 -12.44 21.72 15.83
C ASN A 152 -13.95 21.56 15.96
N SER A 153 -14.61 21.02 14.94
CA SER A 153 -16.03 20.71 14.98
C SER A 153 -16.36 19.71 16.10
N MET A 154 -15.64 18.59 16.16
CA MET A 154 -15.82 17.61 17.26
C MET A 154 -15.48 18.18 18.64
N LYS A 155 -14.44 19.02 18.73
CA LYS A 155 -13.98 19.58 20.00
C LYS A 155 -14.92 20.63 20.59
N SER A 156 -15.53 21.46 19.75
CA SER A 156 -16.25 22.66 20.20
C SER A 156 -17.72 22.67 19.78
N GLY A 157 -18.10 21.84 18.79
CA GLY A 157 -19.36 21.98 18.06
C GLY A 157 -19.32 23.18 17.11
N ASP A 158 -20.25 23.20 16.19
CA ASP A 158 -20.49 24.32 15.26
C ASP A 158 -21.98 24.43 14.92
N ALA A 159 -22.33 25.17 13.86
CA ALA A 159 -23.73 25.38 13.46
C ALA A 159 -24.44 24.07 13.00
N PHE A 160 -23.69 23.03 12.63
CA PHE A 160 -24.21 21.78 12.08
C PHE A 160 -23.92 20.59 12.97
N ALA A 161 -22.72 20.53 13.55
CA ALA A 161 -22.23 19.41 14.32
C ALA A 161 -22.21 19.71 15.84
N LYS A 162 -22.56 18.70 16.64
CA LYS A 162 -22.47 18.80 18.09
C LYS A 162 -21.03 18.69 18.58
N LYS A 163 -20.76 19.25 19.75
CA LYS A 163 -19.53 18.95 20.50
C LYS A 163 -19.55 17.49 20.94
N PHE A 164 -18.46 16.73 20.71
CA PHE A 164 -18.32 15.37 21.21
C PHE A 164 -18.17 15.36 22.74
N GLY A 165 -18.73 14.31 23.35
CA GLY A 165 -18.88 14.23 24.81
C GLY A 165 -20.03 15.09 25.35
N GLY A 166 -20.68 15.88 24.50
CA GLY A 166 -21.81 16.75 24.91
C GLY A 166 -21.42 17.86 25.90
N ALA A 167 -22.40 18.36 26.66
CA ALA A 167 -22.17 19.44 27.60
C ALA A 167 -21.38 18.97 28.84
N THR A 168 -21.57 17.73 29.28
CA THR A 168 -20.96 17.15 30.48
C THR A 168 -19.66 16.40 30.21
N GLY A 169 -19.33 16.12 28.95
CA GLY A 169 -18.22 15.27 28.57
C GLY A 169 -18.54 13.76 28.58
N ALA A 170 -19.82 13.37 28.86
CA ALA A 170 -20.19 11.97 29.07
C ALA A 170 -20.97 11.33 27.91
N ASP A 171 -21.29 12.09 26.87
CA ASP A 171 -21.96 11.52 25.69
C ASP A 171 -21.02 10.61 24.93
N ALA A 172 -21.47 9.38 24.66
CA ALA A 172 -20.69 8.39 23.93
C ALA A 172 -20.64 8.75 22.43
N ASP A 173 -19.55 9.36 22.00
CA ASP A 173 -19.33 9.79 20.64
C ASP A 173 -18.15 9.09 19.98
N SER A 174 -18.19 8.96 18.65
CA SER A 174 -17.08 8.40 17.88
C SER A 174 -17.02 8.94 16.46
N PHE A 175 -15.79 9.05 15.94
CA PHE A 175 -15.51 9.36 14.54
C PHE A 175 -14.52 8.34 14.01
N VAL A 176 -14.91 7.61 12.99
CA VAL A 176 -14.18 6.42 12.52
C VAL A 176 -14.05 6.46 11.01
N LEU A 177 -12.84 6.23 10.51
CA LEU A 177 -12.60 5.95 9.10
C LEU A 177 -12.59 4.45 8.88
N LYS A 178 -13.44 3.94 8.00
CA LYS A 178 -13.43 2.59 7.46
C LYS A 178 -12.71 2.61 6.12
N ILE A 179 -11.69 1.77 5.98
CA ILE A 179 -10.92 1.60 4.77
C ILE A 179 -11.21 0.19 4.26
N SER A 180 -11.81 0.08 3.08
CA SER A 180 -12.13 -1.19 2.44
C SER A 180 -11.21 -1.42 1.26
N ALA A 181 -10.56 -2.58 1.21
CA ALA A 181 -9.67 -2.99 0.14
C ALA A 181 -10.35 -4.00 -0.79
N PHE A 182 -10.05 -3.87 -2.08
CA PHE A 182 -10.61 -4.73 -3.13
C PHE A 182 -9.53 -5.21 -4.09
N HIS A 183 -9.84 -6.30 -4.81
CA HIS A 183 -9.11 -6.76 -5.99
C HIS A 183 -10.11 -7.18 -7.07
N LYS A 184 -10.01 -6.57 -8.27
CA LYS A 184 -10.93 -6.82 -9.40
C LYS A 184 -12.41 -6.71 -8.99
N GLY A 185 -12.72 -5.71 -8.16
CA GLY A 185 -14.05 -5.47 -7.63
C GLY A 185 -14.50 -6.41 -6.51
N GLN A 186 -13.70 -7.41 -6.14
CA GLN A 186 -13.99 -8.30 -5.02
C GLN A 186 -13.46 -7.72 -3.72
N PHE A 187 -14.32 -7.67 -2.71
CA PHE A 187 -13.94 -7.23 -1.36
C PHE A 187 -12.91 -8.20 -0.76
N LEU A 188 -11.84 -7.66 -0.20
CA LEU A 188 -10.81 -8.43 0.49
C LEU A 188 -10.94 -8.30 2.00
N PHE A 189 -10.85 -7.07 2.50
CA PHE A 189 -10.93 -6.78 3.93
C PHE A 189 -11.31 -5.32 4.16
N SER A 190 -11.62 -5.00 5.41
CA SER A 190 -11.71 -3.61 5.85
C SER A 190 -10.96 -3.39 7.16
N LYS A 191 -10.43 -2.17 7.32
CA LYS A 191 -9.82 -1.67 8.54
C LYS A 191 -10.58 -0.47 9.06
N ARG A 192 -10.78 -0.40 10.37
CA ARG A 192 -11.33 0.78 11.03
C ARG A 192 -10.21 1.52 11.75
N VAL A 193 -10.16 2.82 11.56
CA VAL A 193 -9.24 3.74 12.23
C VAL A 193 -10.08 4.72 13.03
N ILE A 194 -9.88 4.77 14.34
CA ILE A 194 -10.64 5.64 15.22
C ILE A 194 -9.96 7.01 15.26
N LEU A 195 -10.66 8.03 14.76
CA LEU A 195 -10.19 9.41 14.69
C LEU A 195 -10.63 10.24 15.88
N ALA A 196 -11.71 9.84 16.56
CA ALA A 196 -12.13 10.32 17.88
C ALA A 196 -12.92 9.22 18.60
N ASP A 197 -12.70 9.08 19.90
CA ASP A 197 -13.40 8.11 20.74
C ASP A 197 -13.74 8.70 22.11
N PHE A 198 -15.03 8.76 22.40
CA PHE A 198 -15.65 9.25 23.64
C PHE A 198 -16.54 8.18 24.26
N ARG A 199 -16.24 6.90 24.03
CA ARG A 199 -17.04 5.76 24.51
C ARG A 199 -16.38 5.05 25.68
N PHE A 200 -15.33 5.61 26.25
CA PHE A 200 -14.70 5.03 27.43
C PHE A 200 -15.55 5.25 28.69
N ALA A 201 -15.61 4.24 29.54
CA ALA A 201 -16.23 4.38 30.85
C ALA A 201 -15.50 5.41 31.74
N ASP A 202 -14.22 5.62 31.47
CA ASP A 202 -13.37 6.64 32.10
C ASP A 202 -13.15 7.74 31.05
N ASN A 203 -13.90 8.83 31.16
CA ASN A 203 -13.89 9.96 30.24
C ASN A 203 -12.51 10.64 30.12
N SER A 204 -11.60 10.41 31.09
CA SER A 204 -10.21 10.91 30.96
C SER A 204 -9.41 10.25 29.83
N LYS A 205 -9.94 9.17 29.28
CA LYS A 205 -9.37 8.44 28.13
C LYS A 205 -9.95 8.88 26.79
N ASP A 206 -10.98 9.70 26.81
CA ASP A 206 -11.61 10.23 25.60
C ASP A 206 -10.61 11.08 24.83
N TYR A 207 -10.64 10.97 23.52
CA TYR A 207 -9.70 11.70 22.68
C TYR A 207 -10.27 12.07 21.31
N ILE A 208 -9.71 13.10 20.75
CA ILE A 208 -9.76 13.40 19.31
C ILE A 208 -8.32 13.37 18.82
N LEU A 209 -8.03 12.54 17.81
CA LEU A 209 -6.68 12.40 17.26
C LEU A 209 -6.18 13.75 16.75
N ASP A 210 -5.06 14.25 17.28
CA ASP A 210 -4.45 15.55 16.99
C ASP A 210 -3.02 15.45 16.44
N SER A 211 -2.60 14.24 16.13
CA SER A 211 -1.27 13.88 15.64
C SER A 211 -1.36 12.88 14.49
N TRP A 212 -0.26 12.67 13.77
CA TRP A 212 -0.17 11.65 12.74
C TRP A 212 -0.08 10.25 13.36
N ALA A 213 -1.04 9.39 13.02
CA ALA A 213 -1.07 7.98 13.40
C ALA A 213 -0.73 7.08 12.20
N ILE A 214 -0.07 5.95 12.45
CA ILE A 214 0.26 4.96 11.41
C ILE A 214 -0.94 4.04 11.20
N VAL A 215 -1.35 3.90 9.95
CA VAL A 215 -2.32 2.90 9.50
C VAL A 215 -1.58 1.81 8.76
N ASP A 216 -1.54 0.63 9.35
CA ASP A 216 -1.00 -0.57 8.72
C ASP A 216 -2.14 -1.31 8.00
N LEU A 217 -2.02 -1.45 6.68
CA LEU A 217 -2.94 -2.19 5.82
C LEU A 217 -2.33 -3.52 5.36
N SER A 218 -1.15 -3.89 5.89
CA SER A 218 -0.58 -5.20 5.59
C SER A 218 -1.49 -6.30 6.13
N TRP A 219 -1.77 -7.27 5.28
CA TRP A 219 -2.58 -8.45 5.63
C TRP A 219 -1.73 -9.48 6.39
N PRO A 220 -2.34 -10.36 7.22
CA PRO A 220 -1.60 -11.42 7.91
C PRO A 220 -0.80 -12.27 6.93
N GLN A 221 0.39 -12.37 7.18
CA GLN A 221 1.68 -12.95 6.77
C GLN A 221 1.77 -13.93 5.58
N ASN A 222 0.71 -14.43 4.95
CA ASN A 222 0.86 -15.49 3.95
C ASN A 222 0.23 -15.25 2.58
N GLU A 223 -0.45 -14.13 2.36
CA GLU A 223 -1.09 -13.86 1.08
C GLU A 223 -0.73 -12.46 0.58
N VAL A 224 0.18 -12.38 -0.36
CA VAL A 224 0.40 -11.19 -1.18
C VAL A 224 -0.75 -11.14 -2.21
N SER A 225 -1.93 -10.80 -1.73
CA SER A 225 -3.04 -10.51 -2.65
C SER A 225 -2.84 -9.13 -3.24
N PRO A 226 -2.82 -8.99 -4.57
CA PRO A 226 -2.82 -7.70 -5.21
C PRO A 226 -4.07 -6.92 -4.79
N ARG A 227 -3.91 -5.65 -4.44
CA ARG A 227 -4.99 -4.74 -4.07
C ARG A 227 -5.00 -3.64 -5.09
N ASP A 228 -6.08 -3.54 -5.84
CA ASP A 228 -6.20 -2.57 -6.91
C ASP A 228 -7.04 -1.35 -6.55
N SER A 229 -7.80 -1.44 -5.46
CA SER A 229 -8.57 -0.30 -4.99
C SER A 229 -8.82 -0.29 -3.48
N PHE A 230 -8.92 0.93 -2.96
CA PHE A 230 -9.26 1.23 -1.58
C PHE A 230 -10.37 2.27 -1.56
N VAL A 231 -11.38 2.05 -0.72
CA VAL A 231 -12.49 2.99 -0.49
C VAL A 231 -12.45 3.46 0.95
N PHE A 232 -12.65 4.75 1.15
CA PHE A 232 -12.53 5.46 2.44
C PHE A 232 -13.89 6.01 2.85
N GLU A 233 -14.48 5.46 3.90
CA GLU A 233 -15.80 5.83 4.39
C GLU A 233 -15.70 6.33 5.84
N LEU A 234 -16.11 7.57 6.07
CA LEU A 234 -16.20 8.14 7.41
C LEU A 234 -17.56 7.82 8.04
N MET A 235 -17.53 7.51 9.31
CA MET A 235 -18.70 7.25 10.14
C MET A 235 -18.60 8.07 11.42
N SER A 236 -19.67 8.77 11.78
CA SER A 236 -19.78 9.53 13.04
C SER A 236 -21.00 9.10 13.83
N SER A 237 -20.95 9.23 15.14
CA SER A 237 -22.12 9.15 16.00
C SER A 237 -23.05 10.37 15.85
N ASP A 238 -22.52 11.49 15.37
CA ASP A 238 -23.28 12.71 15.12
C ASP A 238 -23.87 12.71 13.71
N ASN A 239 -25.15 12.31 13.62
CA ASN A 239 -25.92 12.23 12.39
C ASN A 239 -27.25 12.98 12.52
N GLY A 240 -27.64 13.66 11.46
CA GLY A 240 -28.91 14.36 11.30
C GLY A 240 -29.74 13.81 10.15
N GLN A 241 -30.80 14.53 9.81
CA GLN A 241 -31.68 14.14 8.71
C GLN A 241 -30.99 14.14 7.32
N PHE A 242 -29.87 14.83 7.19
CA PHE A 242 -29.09 14.92 5.95
C PHE A 242 -27.83 14.04 5.98
N GLY A 243 -27.69 13.15 6.95
CA GLY A 243 -26.55 12.28 7.15
C GLY A 243 -25.62 12.77 8.25
N MET A 244 -24.33 12.52 8.08
CA MET A 244 -23.30 12.84 9.07
C MET A 244 -23.10 14.34 9.20
N ASN A 245 -23.24 14.89 10.43
CA ASN A 245 -23.03 16.31 10.73
C ASN A 245 -21.54 16.64 10.93
N THR A 246 -20.76 15.69 11.47
CA THR A 246 -19.30 15.84 11.60
C THR A 246 -18.69 16.05 10.21
N PRO A 247 -17.80 17.04 10.01
CA PRO A 247 -17.17 17.30 8.73
C PRO A 247 -16.47 16.07 8.15
N GLY A 248 -16.86 15.68 6.95
CA GLY A 248 -16.47 14.42 6.29
C GLY A 248 -15.09 14.45 5.64
N PHE A 249 -14.04 14.87 6.37
CA PHE A 249 -12.68 15.04 5.86
C PHE A 249 -11.64 14.41 6.80
N PHE A 250 -10.57 13.87 6.19
CA PHE A 250 -9.40 13.34 6.89
C PHE A 250 -8.13 13.66 6.09
N ALA A 251 -6.99 13.58 6.74
CA ALA A 251 -5.69 13.82 6.10
C ALA A 251 -4.86 12.54 6.06
N ILE A 252 -4.16 12.28 4.96
CA ILE A 252 -3.16 11.20 4.86
C ILE A 252 -1.81 11.74 4.38
N ASP A 253 -0.74 11.04 4.76
CA ASP A 253 0.62 11.32 4.32
C ASP A 253 1.48 10.06 4.36
N GLU A 254 2.66 10.11 3.72
CA GLU A 254 3.59 8.99 3.64
C GLU A 254 2.90 7.68 3.24
N VAL A 255 2.30 7.66 2.05
CA VAL A 255 1.69 6.44 1.50
C VAL A 255 2.80 5.44 1.21
N ILE A 256 2.76 4.32 1.91
CA ILE A 256 3.73 3.24 1.81
C ILE A 256 3.20 2.20 0.84
N ALA A 257 3.94 1.96 -0.22
CA ALA A 257 3.67 0.88 -1.17
C ALA A 257 4.84 -0.10 -1.20
N ALA A 258 4.56 -1.36 -1.43
CA ALA A 258 5.58 -2.35 -1.73
C ALA A 258 5.39 -2.85 -3.15
N HIS A 259 6.49 -2.93 -3.86
CA HIS A 259 6.60 -3.67 -5.10
C HIS A 259 7.49 -4.88 -4.83
N TRP A 260 6.91 -6.03 -4.99
CA TRP A 260 7.67 -7.27 -4.97
C TRP A 260 8.05 -7.54 -6.42
N GLU A 261 9.31 -7.39 -6.76
CA GLU A 261 9.82 -8.01 -7.96
C GLU A 261 9.68 -9.52 -7.73
N GLY A 262 8.48 -10.02 -7.95
CA GLY A 262 8.29 -11.43 -8.14
C GLY A 262 9.21 -11.79 -9.29
N VAL A 263 10.05 -12.79 -9.13
CA VAL A 263 10.45 -13.61 -10.25
C VAL A 263 9.15 -13.79 -11.03
N ASN A 264 9.06 -13.23 -12.25
CA ASN A 264 7.93 -13.51 -13.13
C ASN A 264 7.65 -14.98 -12.91
N SER A 265 6.44 -15.33 -12.49
CA SER A 265 6.07 -16.74 -12.42
C SER A 265 6.20 -17.20 -13.88
N VAL A 266 7.40 -17.63 -14.22
CA VAL A 266 7.64 -18.34 -15.44
C VAL A 266 6.62 -19.45 -15.32
N ASN A 267 5.68 -19.54 -16.25
CA ASN A 267 4.80 -20.69 -16.29
C ASN A 267 5.72 -21.91 -16.31
N VAL A 268 5.96 -22.47 -15.12
CA VAL A 268 6.83 -23.64 -14.99
C VAL A 268 6.07 -24.79 -15.60
N ILE A 269 6.33 -24.99 -16.86
CA ILE A 269 5.80 -26.14 -17.58
C ILE A 269 6.58 -27.35 -17.05
N SER A 270 5.88 -28.40 -16.65
CA SER A 270 6.55 -29.60 -16.19
C SER A 270 7.37 -30.21 -17.34
N ALA A 271 8.66 -30.45 -17.10
CA ALA A 271 9.49 -31.30 -17.95
C ALA A 271 9.60 -32.68 -17.34
N LYS A 272 9.78 -33.70 -18.16
CA LYS A 272 10.07 -35.07 -17.72
C LYS A 272 11.55 -35.38 -17.99
N ALA A 273 12.17 -36.10 -17.08
CA ALA A 273 13.51 -36.64 -17.24
C ALA A 273 13.46 -38.15 -17.04
N TYR A 274 13.92 -38.93 -18.03
CA TYR A 274 13.91 -40.37 -17.93
C TYR A 274 15.08 -41.04 -18.72
N PRO A 275 15.66 -42.16 -18.24
CA PRO A 275 15.41 -42.74 -16.92
C PRO A 275 15.84 -41.78 -15.82
N ASN A 276 15.13 -41.80 -14.69
CA ASN A 276 15.50 -41.02 -13.50
C ASN A 276 15.25 -41.92 -12.25
N PRO A 277 16.26 -42.41 -11.59
CA PRO A 277 17.69 -42.07 -11.74
C PRO A 277 18.32 -42.45 -13.09
N ALA A 278 19.26 -41.60 -13.53
CA ALA A 278 20.01 -41.74 -14.77
C ALA A 278 21.35 -42.45 -14.56
N ASP A 279 21.71 -43.31 -15.51
CA ASP A 279 23.04 -43.88 -15.58
C ASP A 279 23.88 -43.13 -16.66
N ASP A 280 24.08 -43.68 -17.84
CA ASP A 280 24.92 -43.08 -18.89
C ASP A 280 24.23 -42.02 -19.72
N LYS A 281 22.90 -41.98 -19.71
CA LYS A 281 22.10 -41.01 -20.47
C LYS A 281 20.79 -40.69 -19.79
N VAL A 282 20.24 -39.52 -20.12
CA VAL A 282 18.90 -39.07 -19.71
C VAL A 282 18.22 -38.36 -20.88
N VAL A 283 16.95 -38.59 -21.02
CA VAL A 283 16.09 -37.90 -22.00
C VAL A 283 15.27 -36.84 -21.28
N ILE A 284 15.30 -35.62 -21.79
CA ILE A 284 14.44 -34.53 -21.34
C ILE A 284 13.32 -34.37 -22.35
N GLU A 285 12.07 -34.42 -21.85
CA GLU A 285 10.87 -34.25 -22.64
C GLU A 285 10.03 -33.07 -22.08
N THR A 286 9.58 -32.19 -22.98
CA THR A 286 8.78 -31.01 -22.64
C THR A 286 7.52 -30.93 -23.52
N ALA A 287 6.50 -30.21 -23.04
CA ALA A 287 5.25 -30.00 -23.79
C ALA A 287 5.44 -29.13 -25.04
N GLY A 288 6.42 -28.22 -25.05
CA GLY A 288 6.78 -27.32 -26.15
C GLY A 288 8.17 -27.62 -26.72
N ARG A 289 8.55 -26.94 -27.80
CA ARG A 289 9.92 -27.01 -28.34
C ARG A 289 10.90 -26.30 -27.42
N MET A 290 12.00 -26.94 -27.08
CA MET A 290 13.10 -26.36 -26.31
C MET A 290 13.98 -25.51 -27.22
N MET A 291 14.15 -24.25 -26.90
CA MET A 291 15.03 -23.29 -27.57
C MET A 291 16.37 -23.16 -26.86
N GLY A 292 16.50 -23.73 -25.69
CA GLY A 292 17.72 -23.81 -24.91
C GLY A 292 17.52 -24.76 -23.75
N LEU A 293 18.60 -25.37 -23.27
CA LEU A 293 18.60 -26.33 -22.18
C LEU A 293 19.84 -26.13 -21.32
N THR A 294 19.68 -25.90 -20.05
CA THR A 294 20.76 -25.76 -19.08
C THR A 294 20.58 -26.77 -17.97
N VAL A 295 21.66 -27.44 -17.59
CA VAL A 295 21.68 -28.35 -16.43
C VAL A 295 22.75 -27.87 -15.45
N THR A 296 22.35 -27.71 -14.19
CA THR A 296 23.24 -27.28 -13.12
C THR A 296 23.33 -28.34 -12.03
N ASN A 297 24.47 -28.42 -11.35
CA ASN A 297 24.64 -29.24 -10.16
C ASN A 297 24.04 -28.56 -8.92
N ALA A 298 24.09 -29.21 -7.77
CA ALA A 298 23.57 -28.69 -6.50
C ALA A 298 24.27 -27.40 -6.02
N LEU A 299 25.46 -27.06 -6.53
CA LEU A 299 26.20 -25.84 -6.23
C LEU A 299 25.87 -24.70 -7.22
N GLY A 300 24.98 -24.95 -8.22
CA GLY A 300 24.62 -23.97 -9.25
C GLY A 300 25.62 -23.89 -10.40
N SER A 301 26.64 -24.76 -10.46
CA SER A 301 27.59 -24.81 -11.59
C SER A 301 26.90 -25.44 -12.80
N VAL A 302 27.06 -24.83 -13.97
CA VAL A 302 26.54 -25.36 -15.23
C VAL A 302 27.35 -26.60 -15.63
N ILE A 303 26.68 -27.72 -15.84
CA ILE A 303 27.26 -29.01 -16.22
C ILE A 303 26.97 -29.31 -17.68
N TYR A 304 25.83 -28.85 -18.19
CA TYR A 304 25.45 -28.99 -19.60
C TYR A 304 24.67 -27.76 -20.04
N GLU A 305 24.95 -27.29 -21.26
CA GLU A 305 24.23 -26.17 -21.84
C GLU A 305 24.10 -26.37 -23.38
N SER A 306 22.93 -26.02 -23.90
CA SER A 306 22.66 -25.98 -25.33
C SER A 306 21.70 -24.83 -25.64
N HIS A 307 22.02 -24.02 -26.64
CA HIS A 307 21.23 -22.88 -27.11
C HIS A 307 20.57 -23.10 -28.47
N ASN A 308 20.57 -24.32 -28.97
CA ASN A 308 19.96 -24.67 -30.25
C ASN A 308 18.50 -25.11 -30.07
N ASP A 309 17.76 -25.12 -31.16
CA ASP A 309 16.43 -25.77 -31.21
C ASP A 309 16.58 -27.28 -31.03
N LEU A 310 16.20 -27.74 -29.82
CA LEU A 310 16.35 -29.14 -29.41
C LEU A 310 15.08 -29.97 -29.63
N GLY A 311 14.04 -29.39 -30.22
CA GLY A 311 12.74 -30.06 -30.35
C GLY A 311 12.04 -30.22 -29.00
N ARG A 312 11.16 -31.24 -28.87
CA ARG A 312 10.45 -31.54 -27.65
C ARG A 312 11.11 -32.59 -26.77
N VAL A 313 12.06 -33.33 -27.35
CA VAL A 313 12.77 -34.44 -26.73
C VAL A 313 14.23 -34.29 -27.02
N HIS A 314 15.06 -34.32 -25.99
CA HIS A 314 16.51 -34.19 -26.12
C HIS A 314 17.24 -35.18 -25.22
N GLU A 315 18.17 -35.93 -25.77
CA GLU A 315 19.00 -36.89 -25.05
C GLU A 315 20.33 -36.24 -24.65
N ILE A 316 20.71 -36.42 -23.38
CA ILE A 316 21.97 -35.93 -22.79
C ILE A 316 22.80 -37.13 -22.36
N ASN A 317 24.07 -37.17 -22.75
CA ASN A 317 25.03 -38.14 -22.23
C ASN A 317 25.51 -37.69 -20.86
N THR A 318 25.26 -38.52 -19.84
CA THR A 318 25.58 -38.29 -18.43
C THR A 318 26.69 -39.20 -17.91
N SER A 319 27.32 -40.01 -18.75
CA SER A 319 28.33 -41.00 -18.35
C SER A 319 29.52 -40.42 -17.57
N HIS A 320 29.84 -39.17 -17.84
CA HIS A 320 30.94 -38.43 -17.16
C HIS A 320 30.50 -37.55 -16.01
N TRP A 321 29.20 -37.56 -15.66
CA TRP A 321 28.71 -36.80 -14.53
C TRP A 321 28.94 -37.55 -13.20
N LEU A 322 29.22 -36.80 -12.16
CA LEU A 322 29.29 -37.35 -10.81
C LEU A 322 27.93 -37.76 -10.30
N SER A 323 27.87 -38.77 -9.41
CA SER A 323 26.63 -39.11 -8.72
C SER A 323 26.11 -37.90 -7.94
N GLY A 324 24.83 -37.59 -8.07
CA GLY A 324 24.24 -36.42 -7.43
C GLY A 324 22.91 -35.97 -8.04
N VAL A 325 22.42 -34.82 -7.57
CA VAL A 325 21.17 -34.19 -8.02
C VAL A 325 21.50 -33.02 -8.92
N TYR A 326 20.85 -32.95 -10.08
CA TYR A 326 21.02 -31.92 -11.08
C TYR A 326 19.68 -31.26 -11.40
N GLN A 327 19.68 -29.95 -11.51
CA GLN A 327 18.52 -29.18 -11.91
C GLN A 327 18.56 -28.94 -13.43
N VAL A 328 17.43 -29.14 -14.07
CA VAL A 328 17.24 -28.92 -15.52
C VAL A 328 16.32 -27.74 -15.73
N SER A 329 16.74 -26.81 -16.57
CA SER A 329 15.97 -25.64 -17.02
C SER A 329 15.95 -25.63 -18.54
N ALA A 330 14.76 -25.73 -19.14
CA ALA A 330 14.58 -25.71 -20.60
C ALA A 330 13.77 -24.47 -20.99
N ALA A 331 14.36 -23.60 -21.81
CA ALA A 331 13.69 -22.42 -22.36
C ALA A 331 12.73 -22.84 -23.49
N LEU A 332 11.47 -22.41 -23.39
CA LEU A 332 10.41 -22.65 -24.37
C LEU A 332 9.86 -21.32 -24.88
N ALA A 333 9.17 -21.30 -26.03
CA ALA A 333 8.56 -20.09 -26.58
C ALA A 333 7.53 -19.41 -25.64
N GLY A 334 6.92 -20.16 -24.71
CA GLY A 334 5.89 -19.66 -23.77
C GLY A 334 6.29 -19.69 -22.31
N GLY A 335 7.57 -19.87 -21.97
CA GLY A 335 8.01 -19.95 -20.58
C GLY A 335 9.23 -20.84 -20.40
N GLU A 336 9.39 -21.40 -19.21
CA GLU A 336 10.49 -22.27 -18.84
C GLU A 336 9.94 -23.61 -18.31
N ALA A 337 10.51 -24.72 -18.74
CA ALA A 337 10.22 -26.04 -18.19
C ALA A 337 11.34 -26.46 -17.25
N ARG A 338 10.99 -27.02 -16.09
CA ARG A 338 11.96 -27.47 -15.10
C ARG A 338 11.71 -28.91 -14.68
N THR A 339 12.80 -29.62 -14.41
CA THR A 339 12.79 -30.95 -13.80
C THR A 339 14.11 -31.23 -13.06
N VAL A 340 14.21 -32.37 -12.43
CA VAL A 340 15.41 -32.78 -11.67
C VAL A 340 15.87 -34.13 -12.21
N ILE A 341 17.19 -34.29 -12.34
CA ILE A 341 17.86 -35.56 -12.64
C ILE A 341 18.58 -36.04 -11.38
N VAL A 342 18.38 -37.30 -11.03
CA VAL A 342 19.22 -38.01 -10.05
C VAL A 342 20.19 -38.88 -10.83
N LYS A 343 21.49 -38.61 -10.73
CA LYS A 343 22.59 -39.41 -11.35
C LYS A 343 23.09 -40.42 -10.33
N ARG A 344 23.17 -41.71 -10.71
CA ARG A 344 23.79 -42.77 -9.93
C ARG A 344 25.30 -42.83 -10.10
#